data_43b069ae8d59a5c11b2c616ad3289f4a
#
_entry.id   43b069ae8d59a5c11b2c616ad3289f4a
#
_cell.length_a   1.000
_cell.length_b   1.000
_cell.length_c   1.000
_cell.angle_alpha   90.00
_cell.angle_beta   90.00
_cell.angle_gamma   90.00
#
_symmetry.space_group_name_H-M   'P 1'
#
loop_
_entity.id
_entity.type
_entity.pdbx_description
1 polymer ?
#
loop_
_entity_poly.entity_id
_entity_poly.type
_entity_poly.pdbx_seq_one_letter_code
_entity_poly.pdbx_strand_id
1 'polypeptide(L)'
;MSLLNSLLRLTRFWNLLIIGLAQYCTAGFLISTETIFDIRLFLLSSSTILIAAAGYIINDYYDVKIDLINKPERVIIGKGITRRYALLFHTLLSVTGVAIGFLLNWKIGVANFICAFLLWLYSNALKRLPFIGNLTVAVLTGLSIFIVNVLYPPMMVLVGIYSLFAFFITMVREIIKDLEDLRGDDTFGCKTLPIVWGIRRTKLFTYFLLALFALMITFLHQRSAPLPINFFAWSLFLPMVALVGWLVRADTRKDFYQLSQFCKVIMLAGILSMAFL
;
A
#
# COMPACT_ATOMS: atom_id res chain seq x y z
N MET A 1 -27.07 -8.45 -4.08
CA MET A 1 -25.72 -8.56 -4.70
C MET A 1 -25.34 -10.02 -4.73
N SER A 2 -24.71 -10.50 -5.83
CA SER A 2 -24.13 -11.85 -5.83
C SER A 2 -22.97 -11.93 -4.83
N LEU A 3 -22.73 -13.11 -4.24
CA LEU A 3 -21.63 -13.36 -3.32
C LEU A 3 -20.28 -12.95 -3.95
N LEU A 4 -20.09 -13.26 -5.23
CA LEU A 4 -18.89 -12.91 -5.99
C LEU A 4 -18.63 -11.39 -6.00
N ASN A 5 -19.66 -10.59 -6.32
CA ASN A 5 -19.53 -9.13 -6.32
C ASN A 5 -19.22 -8.56 -4.92
N SER A 6 -19.77 -9.18 -3.87
CA SER A 6 -19.48 -8.80 -2.49
C SER A 6 -18.02 -9.11 -2.13
N LEU A 7 -17.50 -10.27 -2.54
CA LEU A 7 -16.10 -10.65 -2.32
C LEU A 7 -15.13 -9.76 -3.10
N LEU A 8 -15.37 -9.49 -4.39
CA LEU A 8 -14.52 -8.61 -5.20
C LEU A 8 -14.42 -7.18 -4.64
N ARG A 9 -15.54 -6.67 -4.11
CA ARG A 9 -15.53 -5.36 -3.44
C ARG A 9 -14.82 -5.40 -2.10
N LEU A 10 -15.08 -6.41 -1.27
CA LEU A 10 -14.50 -6.58 0.05
C LEU A 10 -12.96 -6.74 -0.02
N THR A 11 -12.47 -7.49 -1.00
CA THR A 11 -11.03 -7.67 -1.22
C THR A 11 -10.38 -6.52 -1.97
N ARG A 12 -11.16 -5.51 -2.40
CA ARG A 12 -10.66 -4.37 -3.19
C ARG A 12 -9.89 -4.83 -4.42
N PHE A 13 -10.50 -5.65 -5.24
CA PHE A 13 -9.90 -6.38 -6.37
C PHE A 13 -8.93 -5.55 -7.21
N TRP A 14 -9.26 -4.31 -7.57
CA TRP A 14 -8.37 -3.42 -8.34
C TRP A 14 -7.05 -3.12 -7.63
N ASN A 15 -7.06 -3.00 -6.29
CA ASN A 15 -5.82 -2.81 -5.55
C ASN A 15 -4.96 -4.08 -5.56
N LEU A 16 -5.58 -5.27 -5.51
CA LEU A 16 -4.86 -6.54 -5.63
C LEU A 16 -4.19 -6.69 -6.99
N LEU A 17 -4.87 -6.28 -8.07
CA LEU A 17 -4.28 -6.27 -9.42
C LEU A 17 -3.06 -5.35 -9.49
N ILE A 18 -3.11 -4.17 -8.86
CA ILE A 18 -1.96 -3.25 -8.82
C ILE A 18 -0.78 -3.88 -8.08
N ILE A 19 -1.01 -4.62 -6.99
CA ILE A 19 0.05 -5.33 -6.25
C ILE A 19 0.69 -6.40 -7.16
N GLY A 20 -0.12 -7.24 -7.82
CA GLY A 20 0.38 -8.23 -8.76
C GLY A 20 1.16 -7.61 -9.90
N LEU A 21 0.60 -6.57 -10.55
CA LEU A 21 1.27 -5.83 -11.61
C LEU A 21 2.62 -5.26 -11.14
N ALA A 22 2.68 -4.67 -9.95
CA ALA A 22 3.92 -4.15 -9.39
C ALA A 22 5.00 -5.22 -9.26
N GLN A 23 4.66 -6.41 -8.76
CA GLN A 23 5.61 -7.52 -8.62
C GLN A 23 6.07 -8.06 -9.96
N TYR A 24 5.15 -8.23 -10.92
CA TYR A 24 5.50 -8.69 -12.27
C TYR A 24 6.34 -7.67 -13.04
N CYS A 25 6.01 -6.38 -12.96
CA CYS A 25 6.85 -5.32 -13.54
C CYS A 25 8.23 -5.26 -12.88
N THR A 26 8.30 -5.39 -11.54
CA THR A 26 9.58 -5.45 -10.82
C THR A 26 10.43 -6.62 -11.28
N ALA A 27 9.88 -7.81 -11.37
CA ALA A 27 10.62 -9.00 -11.80
C ALA A 27 11.02 -8.89 -13.28
N GLY A 28 10.07 -8.56 -14.16
CA GLY A 28 10.29 -8.57 -15.62
C GLY A 28 11.21 -7.45 -16.11
N PHE A 29 11.13 -6.25 -15.53
CA PHE A 29 11.90 -5.10 -16.02
C PHE A 29 13.15 -4.78 -15.18
N LEU A 30 13.14 -5.07 -13.87
CA LEU A 30 14.27 -4.73 -13.02
C LEU A 30 15.19 -5.92 -12.72
N ILE A 31 14.76 -7.17 -12.99
CA ILE A 31 15.57 -8.37 -12.78
C ILE A 31 15.88 -9.05 -14.12
N SER A 32 14.87 -9.66 -14.76
CA SER A 32 14.98 -10.29 -16.08
C SER A 32 13.60 -10.55 -16.68
N THR A 33 13.45 -10.34 -17.98
CA THR A 33 12.21 -10.62 -18.71
C THR A 33 11.79 -12.10 -18.65
N GLU A 34 12.74 -13.00 -18.49
CA GLU A 34 12.51 -14.45 -18.35
C GLU A 34 11.73 -14.79 -17.07
N THR A 35 11.85 -13.96 -16.02
CA THR A 35 11.19 -14.20 -14.74
C THR A 35 9.66 -14.10 -14.83
N ILE A 36 9.12 -13.43 -15.86
CA ILE A 36 7.67 -13.25 -16.05
C ILE A 36 6.94 -14.60 -16.16
N PHE A 37 7.61 -15.62 -16.73
CA PHE A 37 7.05 -16.97 -16.90
C PHE A 37 7.47 -17.94 -15.79
N ASP A 38 8.21 -17.46 -14.77
CA ASP A 38 8.63 -18.31 -13.66
C ASP A 38 7.44 -18.61 -12.72
N ILE A 39 7.17 -19.90 -12.52
CA ILE A 39 6.13 -20.36 -11.58
C ILE A 39 6.35 -19.83 -10.16
N ARG A 40 7.60 -19.58 -9.76
CA ARG A 40 7.92 -19.03 -8.44
C ARG A 40 7.43 -17.60 -8.30
N LEU A 41 7.51 -16.78 -9.37
CA LEU A 41 6.93 -15.43 -9.37
C LEU A 41 5.41 -15.47 -9.23
N PHE A 42 4.75 -16.38 -9.96
CA PHE A 42 3.31 -16.57 -9.85
C PHE A 42 2.90 -16.96 -8.42
N LEU A 43 3.61 -17.90 -7.80
CA LEU A 43 3.35 -18.31 -6.41
C LEU A 43 3.62 -17.17 -5.43
N LEU A 44 4.71 -16.40 -5.59
CA LEU A 44 5.00 -15.23 -4.77
C LEU A 44 3.88 -14.19 -4.86
N SER A 45 3.50 -13.83 -6.09
CA SER A 45 2.45 -12.85 -6.32
C SER A 45 1.10 -13.32 -5.76
N SER A 46 0.76 -14.59 -5.99
CA SER A 46 -0.45 -15.19 -5.43
C SER A 46 -0.46 -15.13 -3.90
N SER A 47 0.66 -15.49 -3.24
CA SER A 47 0.75 -15.44 -1.78
C SER A 47 0.59 -14.02 -1.24
N THR A 48 1.23 -13.03 -1.88
CA THR A 48 1.12 -11.61 -1.50
C THR A 48 -0.31 -11.10 -1.67
N ILE A 49 -0.95 -11.44 -2.80
CA ILE A 49 -2.35 -11.07 -3.10
C ILE A 49 -3.31 -11.67 -2.07
N LEU A 50 -3.13 -12.95 -1.70
CA LEU A 50 -3.96 -13.61 -0.70
C LEU A 50 -3.85 -12.94 0.67
N ILE A 51 -2.64 -12.60 1.12
CA ILE A 51 -2.41 -11.89 2.38
C ILE A 51 -2.99 -10.47 2.33
N ALA A 52 -2.83 -9.75 1.23
CA ALA A 52 -3.40 -8.42 1.07
C ALA A 52 -4.94 -8.47 1.07
N ALA A 53 -5.55 -9.45 0.38
CA ALA A 53 -6.99 -9.67 0.39
C ALA A 53 -7.51 -9.97 1.81
N ALA A 54 -6.83 -10.84 2.55
CA ALA A 54 -7.12 -11.11 3.95
C ALA A 54 -7.04 -9.84 4.80
N GLY A 55 -6.04 -8.99 4.55
CA GLY A 55 -5.88 -7.70 5.21
C GLY A 55 -7.04 -6.74 4.95
N TYR A 56 -7.53 -6.64 3.72
CA TYR A 56 -8.72 -5.83 3.41
C TYR A 56 -9.97 -6.34 4.11
N ILE A 57 -10.18 -7.67 4.13
CA ILE A 57 -11.34 -8.28 4.79
C ILE A 57 -11.33 -7.99 6.29
N ILE A 58 -10.19 -8.17 6.96
CA ILE A 58 -10.13 -7.96 8.41
C ILE A 58 -10.20 -6.46 8.75
N ASN A 59 -9.69 -5.59 7.90
CA ASN A 59 -9.85 -4.15 8.07
C ASN A 59 -11.33 -3.74 8.02
N ASP A 60 -12.06 -4.15 6.99
CA ASP A 60 -13.48 -3.85 6.85
C ASP A 60 -14.32 -4.50 7.98
N TYR A 61 -13.87 -5.65 8.54
CA TYR A 61 -14.51 -6.29 9.68
C TYR A 61 -14.50 -5.42 10.94
N TYR A 62 -13.37 -4.76 11.22
CA TYR A 62 -13.24 -3.86 12.37
C TYR A 62 -13.84 -2.48 12.11
N ASP A 63 -13.89 -2.03 10.84
CA ASP A 63 -14.30 -0.67 10.45
C ASP A 63 -15.79 -0.48 10.21
N VAL A 64 -16.63 -1.50 10.31
CA VAL A 64 -18.07 -1.43 10.00
C VAL A 64 -18.74 -0.17 10.58
N LYS A 65 -18.46 0.17 11.85
CA LYS A 65 -19.08 1.33 12.51
C LYS A 65 -18.54 2.66 11.98
N ILE A 66 -17.25 2.75 11.75
CA ILE A 66 -16.56 3.96 11.24
C ILE A 66 -16.99 4.21 9.79
N ASP A 67 -17.04 3.16 8.98
CA ASP A 67 -17.44 3.25 7.57
C ASP A 67 -18.91 3.61 7.38
N LEU A 68 -19.79 3.27 8.32
CA LEU A 68 -21.17 3.73 8.29
C LEU A 68 -21.31 5.26 8.35
N ILE A 69 -20.33 5.97 8.93
CA ILE A 69 -20.28 7.44 8.93
C ILE A 69 -19.54 7.97 7.70
N ASN A 70 -18.37 7.39 7.40
CA ASN A 70 -17.49 7.89 6.36
C ASN A 70 -17.95 7.48 4.95
N LYS A 71 -18.31 6.20 4.75
CA LYS A 71 -18.57 5.61 3.41
C LYS A 71 -19.67 4.55 3.49
N PRO A 72 -20.93 4.91 3.88
CA PRO A 72 -22.01 3.95 4.17
C PRO A 72 -22.36 3.05 2.98
N GLU A 73 -22.13 3.52 1.75
CA GLU A 73 -22.34 2.77 0.51
C GLU A 73 -21.31 1.65 0.29
N ARG A 74 -20.18 1.66 1.00
CA ARG A 74 -19.10 0.68 0.89
C ARG A 74 -19.20 -0.46 1.90
N VAL A 75 -20.04 -0.32 2.92
CA VAL A 75 -20.21 -1.33 3.96
C VAL A 75 -20.86 -2.59 3.40
N ILE A 76 -20.09 -3.70 3.37
CA ILE A 76 -20.49 -4.99 2.84
C ILE A 76 -20.74 -5.99 3.98
N ILE A 77 -19.93 -5.94 5.04
CA ILE A 77 -20.04 -6.84 6.19
C ILE A 77 -21.31 -6.52 6.98
N GLY A 78 -22.14 -7.53 7.19
CA GLY A 78 -23.47 -7.42 7.77
C GLY A 78 -24.60 -7.23 6.76
N LYS A 79 -24.29 -6.87 5.49
CA LYS A 79 -25.28 -6.72 4.41
C LYS A 79 -25.14 -7.83 3.34
N GLY A 80 -23.93 -8.02 2.80
CA GLY A 80 -23.64 -8.99 1.73
C GLY A 80 -22.88 -10.23 2.23
N ILE A 81 -22.08 -10.09 3.30
CA ILE A 81 -21.28 -11.16 3.89
C ILE A 81 -21.43 -11.08 5.41
N THR A 82 -21.70 -12.23 6.06
CA THR A 82 -21.79 -12.26 7.53
C THR A 82 -20.40 -12.08 8.17
N ARG A 83 -20.35 -11.61 9.41
CA ARG A 83 -19.11 -11.48 10.18
C ARG A 83 -18.35 -12.82 10.31
N ARG A 84 -19.06 -13.95 10.45
CA ARG A 84 -18.44 -15.27 10.54
C ARG A 84 -17.71 -15.65 9.26
N TYR A 85 -18.35 -15.44 8.11
CA TYR A 85 -17.71 -15.70 6.81
C TYR A 85 -16.55 -14.76 6.53
N ALA A 86 -16.61 -13.50 6.94
CA ALA A 86 -15.50 -12.57 6.80
C ALA A 86 -14.26 -13.05 7.58
N LEU A 87 -14.42 -13.49 8.83
CA LEU A 87 -13.33 -14.08 9.62
C LEU A 87 -12.80 -15.38 9.02
N LEU A 88 -13.69 -16.28 8.55
CA LEU A 88 -13.28 -17.52 7.88
C LEU A 88 -12.44 -17.22 6.64
N PHE A 89 -12.89 -16.31 5.76
CA PHE A 89 -12.13 -15.93 4.56
C PHE A 89 -10.79 -15.29 4.92
N HIS A 90 -10.76 -14.37 5.89
CA HIS A 90 -9.51 -13.79 6.37
C HIS A 90 -8.51 -14.87 6.81
N THR A 91 -8.95 -15.82 7.64
CA THR A 91 -8.08 -16.90 8.16
C THR A 91 -7.59 -17.80 7.04
N LEU A 92 -8.49 -18.28 6.17
CA LEU A 92 -8.13 -19.16 5.05
C LEU A 92 -7.13 -18.50 4.10
N LEU A 93 -7.38 -17.25 3.70
CA LEU A 93 -6.50 -16.52 2.79
C LEU A 93 -5.13 -16.26 3.42
N SER A 94 -5.09 -15.87 4.70
CA SER A 94 -3.85 -15.65 5.45
C SER A 94 -3.01 -16.93 5.56
N VAL A 95 -3.63 -18.04 6.00
CA VAL A 95 -2.94 -19.33 6.15
C VAL A 95 -2.43 -19.83 4.81
N THR A 96 -3.25 -19.77 3.75
CA THR A 96 -2.84 -20.20 2.41
C THR A 96 -1.69 -19.33 1.87
N GLY A 97 -1.78 -17.99 2.02
CA GLY A 97 -0.71 -17.08 1.58
C GLY A 97 0.61 -17.34 2.32
N VAL A 98 0.58 -17.57 3.63
CA VAL A 98 1.76 -17.92 4.43
C VAL A 98 2.31 -19.28 4.02
N ALA A 99 1.47 -20.29 3.84
CA ALA A 99 1.89 -21.63 3.42
C ALA A 99 2.61 -21.62 2.06
N ILE A 100 2.05 -20.91 1.06
CA ILE A 100 2.71 -20.72 -0.24
C ILE A 100 4.09 -20.03 -0.06
N GLY A 101 4.20 -19.05 0.82
CA GLY A 101 5.47 -18.41 1.13
C GLY A 101 6.53 -19.38 1.66
N PHE A 102 6.15 -20.28 2.56
CA PHE A 102 7.06 -21.33 3.07
C PHE A 102 7.43 -22.37 2.01
N LEU A 103 6.53 -22.69 1.06
CA LEU A 103 6.84 -23.56 -0.07
C LEU A 103 7.91 -22.95 -0.99
N LEU A 104 7.94 -21.62 -1.14
CA LEU A 104 8.94 -20.93 -1.95
C LEU A 104 10.30 -20.84 -1.24
N ASN A 105 10.31 -20.30 -0.03
CA ASN A 105 11.50 -20.10 0.79
C ASN A 105 11.10 -19.78 2.22
N TRP A 106 11.82 -20.31 3.22
CA TRP A 106 11.53 -20.03 4.63
C TRP A 106 11.53 -18.53 4.97
N LYS A 107 12.44 -17.72 4.34
CA LYS A 107 12.49 -16.25 4.53
C LYS A 107 11.21 -15.58 4.04
N ILE A 108 10.68 -16.02 2.90
CA ILE A 108 9.43 -15.52 2.34
C ILE A 108 8.26 -15.94 3.23
N GLY A 109 8.24 -17.19 3.71
CA GLY A 109 7.22 -17.69 4.62
C GLY A 109 7.15 -16.91 5.92
N VAL A 110 8.30 -16.62 6.55
CA VAL A 110 8.39 -15.79 7.76
C VAL A 110 7.95 -14.35 7.48
N ALA A 111 8.40 -13.75 6.38
CA ALA A 111 7.97 -12.41 5.98
C ALA A 111 6.45 -12.35 5.79
N ASN A 112 5.86 -13.31 5.09
CA ASN A 112 4.42 -13.42 4.87
C ASN A 112 3.64 -13.57 6.18
N PHE A 113 4.15 -14.39 7.12
CA PHE A 113 3.54 -14.54 8.45
C PHE A 113 3.55 -13.21 9.22
N ILE A 114 4.69 -12.51 9.23
CA ILE A 114 4.81 -11.19 9.87
C ILE A 114 3.86 -10.18 9.20
N CYS A 115 3.78 -10.16 7.86
CA CYS A 115 2.86 -9.28 7.14
C CYS A 115 1.40 -9.56 7.45
N ALA A 116 0.98 -10.84 7.48
CA ALA A 116 -0.38 -11.22 7.84
C ALA A 116 -0.73 -10.81 9.29
N PHE A 117 0.19 -11.03 10.23
CA PHE A 117 0.04 -10.61 11.62
C PHE A 117 -0.04 -9.07 11.75
N LEU A 118 0.83 -8.33 11.06
CA LEU A 118 0.81 -6.86 11.09
C LEU A 118 -0.47 -6.29 10.47
N LEU A 119 -1.04 -6.89 9.43
CA LEU A 119 -2.33 -6.47 8.85
C LEU A 119 -3.48 -6.69 9.84
N TRP A 120 -3.47 -7.81 10.57
CA TRP A 120 -4.45 -8.04 11.63
C TRP A 120 -4.28 -7.03 12.77
N LEU A 121 -3.04 -6.83 13.26
CA LEU A 121 -2.74 -5.89 14.33
C LEU A 121 -3.06 -4.44 13.93
N TYR A 122 -2.76 -4.07 12.69
CA TYR A 122 -3.15 -2.78 12.10
C TYR A 122 -4.67 -2.58 12.19
N SER A 123 -5.43 -3.55 11.71
CA SER A 123 -6.89 -3.47 11.68
C SER A 123 -7.51 -3.41 13.07
N ASN A 124 -6.95 -4.15 14.02
CA ASN A 124 -7.44 -4.21 15.40
C ASN A 124 -7.07 -2.98 16.24
N ALA A 125 -5.82 -2.51 16.13
CA ALA A 125 -5.26 -1.52 17.06
C ALA A 125 -4.50 -0.37 16.39
N LEU A 126 -3.50 -0.66 15.50
CA LEU A 126 -2.52 0.35 15.10
C LEU A 126 -3.10 1.51 14.28
N LYS A 127 -4.14 1.26 13.49
CA LYS A 127 -4.80 2.30 12.69
C LYS A 127 -5.45 3.42 13.52
N ARG A 128 -5.68 3.19 14.82
CA ARG A 128 -6.20 4.18 15.75
C ARG A 128 -5.12 5.03 16.38
N LEU A 129 -3.86 4.68 16.18
CA LEU A 129 -2.70 5.39 16.74
C LEU A 129 -2.15 6.38 15.72
N PRO A 130 -1.67 7.55 16.18
CA PRO A 130 -1.10 8.54 15.29
C PRO A 130 0.16 7.99 14.64
N PHE A 131 0.31 8.19 13.34
CA PHE A 131 1.47 7.80 12.54
C PHE A 131 1.72 6.29 12.38
N ILE A 132 1.59 5.48 13.46
CA ILE A 132 1.95 4.05 13.44
C ILE A 132 1.10 3.27 12.44
N GLY A 133 -0.19 3.59 12.32
CA GLY A 133 -1.06 2.98 11.33
C GLY A 133 -0.59 3.25 9.90
N ASN A 134 -0.33 4.51 9.58
CA ASN A 134 0.15 4.93 8.26
C ASN A 134 1.50 4.28 7.94
N LEU A 135 2.42 4.25 8.91
CA LEU A 135 3.73 3.60 8.79
C LEU A 135 3.59 2.10 8.50
N THR A 136 2.70 1.40 9.21
CA THR A 136 2.50 -0.04 9.01
C THR A 136 2.08 -0.35 7.57
N VAL A 137 1.08 0.36 7.03
CA VAL A 137 0.61 0.13 5.65
C VAL A 137 1.70 0.48 4.64
N ALA A 138 2.45 1.57 4.87
CA ALA A 138 3.54 1.99 4.00
C ALA A 138 4.68 0.96 3.97
N VAL A 139 5.10 0.43 5.13
CA VAL A 139 6.11 -0.63 5.23
C VAL A 139 5.64 -1.88 4.49
N LEU A 140 4.41 -2.34 4.71
CA LEU A 140 3.87 -3.52 4.05
C LEU A 140 3.81 -3.35 2.53
N THR A 141 3.47 -2.15 2.03
CA THR A 141 3.46 -1.86 0.60
C THR A 141 4.89 -1.85 0.02
N GLY A 142 5.85 -1.24 0.68
CA GLY A 142 7.26 -1.30 0.27
C GLY A 142 7.79 -2.74 0.26
N LEU A 143 7.50 -3.52 1.30
CA LEU A 143 7.89 -4.93 1.40
C LEU A 143 7.26 -5.79 0.29
N SER A 144 6.04 -5.49 -0.16
CA SER A 144 5.40 -6.24 -1.24
C SER A 144 6.16 -6.17 -2.58
N ILE A 145 6.93 -5.11 -2.81
CA ILE A 145 7.84 -4.98 -3.94
C ILE A 145 9.21 -5.59 -3.58
N PHE A 146 9.74 -5.26 -2.42
CA PHE A 146 11.08 -5.70 -2.01
C PHE A 146 11.23 -7.23 -1.94
N ILE A 147 10.15 -7.96 -1.63
CA ILE A 147 10.17 -9.42 -1.50
C ILE A 147 10.56 -10.12 -2.81
N VAL A 148 10.42 -9.46 -3.97
CA VAL A 148 10.89 -9.95 -5.26
C VAL A 148 12.43 -10.10 -5.26
N ASN A 149 13.16 -9.18 -4.60
CA ASN A 149 14.62 -9.32 -4.38
C ASN A 149 15.00 -10.52 -3.51
N VAL A 150 14.11 -10.93 -2.60
CA VAL A 150 14.36 -12.11 -1.75
C VAL A 150 14.21 -13.40 -2.56
N LEU A 151 13.29 -13.38 -3.55
CA LEU A 151 13.06 -14.52 -4.44
C LEU A 151 14.17 -14.66 -5.49
N TYR A 152 14.70 -13.53 -6.00
CA TYR A 152 15.68 -13.48 -7.09
C TYR A 152 16.97 -12.76 -6.66
N PRO A 153 17.91 -13.45 -5.98
CA PRO A 153 19.23 -12.89 -5.72
C PRO A 153 20.10 -12.85 -7.01
N PRO A 154 21.10 -11.94 -7.12
CA PRO A 154 21.51 -10.96 -6.12
C PRO A 154 20.53 -9.76 -6.00
N MET A 155 20.61 -9.06 -4.87
CA MET A 155 19.72 -7.92 -4.63
C MET A 155 20.00 -6.78 -5.60
N MET A 156 18.96 -6.35 -6.33
CA MET A 156 19.01 -5.23 -7.24
C MET A 156 18.69 -3.90 -6.53
N VAL A 157 19.56 -2.91 -6.67
CA VAL A 157 19.40 -1.58 -6.04
C VAL A 157 18.12 -0.90 -6.54
N LEU A 158 17.80 -1.04 -7.82
CA LEU A 158 16.59 -0.45 -8.42
C LEU A 158 15.30 -0.97 -7.74
N VAL A 159 15.23 -2.26 -7.42
CA VAL A 159 14.09 -2.83 -6.67
C VAL A 159 13.97 -2.17 -5.30
N GLY A 160 15.09 -1.90 -4.62
CA GLY A 160 15.11 -1.15 -3.36
C GLY A 160 14.58 0.27 -3.51
N ILE A 161 14.95 0.98 -4.58
CA ILE A 161 14.47 2.34 -4.88
C ILE A 161 12.95 2.35 -5.12
N TYR A 162 12.43 1.43 -5.92
CA TYR A 162 10.99 1.34 -6.16
C TYR A 162 10.20 0.89 -4.92
N SER A 163 10.81 0.06 -4.07
CA SER A 163 10.23 -0.29 -2.75
C SER A 163 10.13 0.94 -1.84
N LEU A 164 11.16 1.78 -1.81
CA LEU A 164 11.14 3.05 -1.08
C LEU A 164 10.13 4.03 -1.67
N PHE A 165 10.03 4.12 -3.00
CA PHE A 165 8.99 4.92 -3.64
C PHE A 165 7.59 4.47 -3.22
N ALA A 166 7.31 3.16 -3.28
CA ALA A 166 6.04 2.61 -2.85
C ALA A 166 5.75 2.87 -1.36
N PHE A 167 6.76 2.78 -0.52
CA PHE A 167 6.68 3.14 0.90
C PHE A 167 6.27 4.61 1.09
N PHE A 168 7.01 5.56 0.50
CA PHE A 168 6.77 6.98 0.72
C PHE A 168 5.43 7.45 0.14
N ILE A 169 5.09 7.03 -1.08
CA ILE A 169 3.83 7.42 -1.70
C ILE A 169 2.61 6.82 -0.97
N THR A 170 2.74 5.59 -0.44
CA THR A 170 1.72 4.98 0.40
C THR A 170 1.57 5.72 1.73
N MET A 171 2.68 6.08 2.38
CA MET A 171 2.66 6.87 3.61
C MET A 171 1.91 8.19 3.42
N VAL A 172 2.27 8.94 2.37
CA VAL A 172 1.60 10.19 2.01
C VAL A 172 0.11 9.97 1.73
N ARG A 173 -0.22 8.92 0.98
CA ARG A 173 -1.61 8.60 0.66
C ARG A 173 -2.43 8.26 1.90
N GLU A 174 -1.90 7.46 2.82
CA GLU A 174 -2.62 7.10 4.06
C GLU A 174 -2.82 8.33 4.97
N ILE A 175 -1.84 9.24 5.05
CA ILE A 175 -2.00 10.52 5.78
C ILE A 175 -3.09 11.40 5.13
N ILE A 176 -3.14 11.47 3.79
CA ILE A 176 -4.20 12.19 3.07
C ILE A 176 -5.57 11.54 3.30
N LYS A 177 -5.64 10.21 3.43
CA LYS A 177 -6.89 9.52 3.79
C LYS A 177 -7.34 9.82 5.21
N ASP A 178 -6.43 9.96 6.15
CA ASP A 178 -6.78 10.38 7.51
C ASP A 178 -7.40 11.81 7.51
N LEU A 179 -6.91 12.71 6.62
CA LEU A 179 -7.53 14.02 6.40
C LEU A 179 -8.93 13.91 5.76
N GLU A 180 -9.14 12.97 4.84
CA GLU A 180 -10.44 12.68 4.21
C GLU A 180 -11.44 12.12 5.23
N ASP A 181 -11.00 11.19 6.09
CA ASP A 181 -11.85 10.42 6.99
C ASP A 181 -11.98 11.02 8.41
N LEU A 182 -11.41 12.22 8.64
CA LEU A 182 -11.30 12.93 9.92
C LEU A 182 -12.57 12.88 10.78
N ARG A 183 -13.76 13.09 10.17
CA ARG A 183 -15.03 13.17 10.89
C ARG A 183 -15.42 11.83 11.53
N GLY A 184 -15.29 10.73 10.80
CA GLY A 184 -15.61 9.40 11.32
C GLY A 184 -14.59 8.94 12.36
N ASP A 185 -13.33 9.21 12.11
CA ASP A 185 -12.23 8.84 13.01
C ASP A 185 -12.35 9.54 14.36
N ASP A 186 -12.64 10.84 14.36
CA ASP A 186 -12.86 11.62 15.58
C ASP A 186 -14.08 11.10 16.37
N THR A 187 -15.18 10.80 15.69
CA THR A 187 -16.41 10.28 16.31
C THR A 187 -16.18 8.96 17.07
N PHE A 188 -15.26 8.11 16.60
CA PHE A 188 -14.94 6.82 17.24
C PHE A 188 -13.66 6.84 18.07
N GLY A 189 -13.12 8.02 18.38
CA GLY A 189 -11.99 8.21 19.28
C GLY A 189 -10.66 7.70 18.71
N CYS A 190 -10.51 7.62 17.38
CA CYS A 190 -9.23 7.39 16.76
C CYS A 190 -8.31 8.59 17.00
N LYS A 191 -7.00 8.34 17.14
CA LYS A 191 -5.98 9.38 17.34
C LYS A 191 -5.09 9.48 16.11
N THR A 192 -5.71 9.68 14.92
CA THR A 192 -4.95 9.86 13.69
C THR A 192 -4.16 11.17 13.69
N LEU A 193 -3.16 11.31 12.79
CA LEU A 193 -2.31 12.51 12.74
C LEU A 193 -3.12 13.83 12.68
N PRO A 194 -4.13 13.98 11.81
CA PRO A 194 -4.88 15.22 11.72
C PRO A 194 -5.72 15.51 12.97
N ILE A 195 -6.13 14.50 13.74
CA ILE A 195 -6.85 14.67 15.00
C ILE A 195 -5.90 15.19 16.08
N VAL A 196 -4.68 14.63 16.17
CA VAL A 196 -3.71 14.98 17.23
C VAL A 196 -2.96 16.27 16.93
N TRP A 197 -2.53 16.47 15.66
CA TRP A 197 -1.69 17.61 15.26
C TRP A 197 -2.46 18.74 14.57
N GLY A 198 -3.69 18.49 14.13
CA GLY A 198 -4.45 19.37 13.28
C GLY A 198 -4.03 19.30 11.81
N ILE A 199 -4.89 19.79 10.93
CA ILE A 199 -4.73 19.70 9.46
C ILE A 199 -3.42 20.35 8.99
N ARG A 200 -3.10 21.57 9.49
CA ARG A 200 -1.92 22.33 9.02
C ARG A 200 -0.60 21.61 9.30
N ARG A 201 -0.42 21.09 10.53
CA ARG A 201 0.81 20.37 10.89
C ARG A 201 0.93 19.04 10.15
N THR A 202 -0.19 18.36 9.94
CA THR A 202 -0.25 17.13 9.16
C THR A 202 0.18 17.36 7.70
N LYS A 203 -0.27 18.45 7.06
CA LYS A 203 0.20 18.84 5.71
C LYS A 203 1.72 19.12 5.72
N LEU A 204 2.22 19.87 6.71
CA LEU A 204 3.66 20.15 6.82
C LEU A 204 4.50 18.87 6.95
N PHE A 205 4.02 17.92 7.74
CA PHE A 205 4.67 16.61 7.86
C PHE A 205 4.65 15.84 6.54
N THR A 206 3.56 15.91 5.78
CA THR A 206 3.48 15.31 4.44
C THR A 206 4.51 15.92 3.49
N TYR A 207 4.69 17.25 3.49
CA TYR A 207 5.75 17.92 2.70
C TYR A 207 7.14 17.47 3.11
N PHE A 208 7.38 17.34 4.41
CA PHE A 208 8.66 16.81 4.93
C PHE A 208 8.94 15.40 4.41
N LEU A 209 7.96 14.50 4.41
CA LEU A 209 8.13 13.14 3.88
C LEU A 209 8.47 13.12 2.38
N LEU A 210 7.81 13.98 1.59
CA LEU A 210 8.10 14.11 0.15
C LEU A 210 9.50 14.68 -0.09
N ALA A 211 9.92 15.68 0.69
CA ALA A 211 11.27 16.23 0.64
C ALA A 211 12.34 15.19 1.04
N LEU A 212 12.07 14.43 2.11
CA LEU A 212 12.96 13.35 2.57
C LEU A 212 13.15 12.29 1.48
N PHE A 213 12.08 11.88 0.82
CA PHE A 213 12.16 10.94 -0.31
C PHE A 213 13.02 11.50 -1.45
N ALA A 214 12.80 12.76 -1.84
CA ALA A 214 13.60 13.42 -2.87
C ALA A 214 15.10 13.44 -2.51
N LEU A 215 15.42 13.78 -1.26
CA LEU A 215 16.80 13.76 -0.74
C LEU A 215 17.40 12.35 -0.77
N MET A 216 16.65 11.33 -0.37
CA MET A 216 17.12 9.94 -0.43
C MET A 216 17.46 9.49 -1.85
N ILE A 217 16.61 9.78 -2.84
CA ILE A 217 16.89 9.44 -4.24
C ILE A 217 18.13 10.18 -4.75
N THR A 218 18.28 11.45 -4.43
CA THR A 218 19.46 12.24 -4.80
C THR A 218 20.73 11.67 -4.17
N PHE A 219 20.68 11.29 -2.90
CA PHE A 219 21.81 10.67 -2.20
C PHE A 219 22.20 9.30 -2.81
N LEU A 220 21.21 8.46 -3.11
CA LEU A 220 21.45 7.16 -3.75
C LEU A 220 22.06 7.34 -5.14
N HIS A 221 21.62 8.33 -5.91
CA HIS A 221 22.22 8.66 -7.21
C HIS A 221 23.72 8.99 -7.10
N GLN A 222 24.11 9.75 -6.08
CA GLN A 222 25.53 10.12 -5.89
C GLN A 222 26.42 8.95 -5.45
N ARG A 223 25.85 7.93 -4.77
CA ARG A 223 26.61 6.83 -4.16
C ARG A 223 26.65 5.52 -4.96
N SER A 224 25.63 5.20 -5.74
CA SER A 224 25.34 3.82 -6.16
C SER A 224 25.32 3.59 -7.68
N ALA A 225 26.12 4.24 -8.50
CA ALA A 225 26.08 4.19 -9.97
C ALA A 225 25.09 5.18 -10.61
N PRO A 226 25.26 5.57 -11.86
CA PRO A 226 24.47 6.59 -12.51
C PRO A 226 23.02 6.09 -12.70
N LEU A 227 22.18 6.37 -11.69
CA LEU A 227 20.74 6.24 -11.88
C LEU A 227 20.34 7.19 -13.02
N PRO A 228 19.38 6.83 -13.89
CA PRO A 228 18.88 7.71 -14.93
C PRO A 228 18.09 8.87 -14.30
N ILE A 229 18.80 9.83 -13.70
CA ILE A 229 18.20 10.89 -12.87
C ILE A 229 17.20 11.73 -13.64
N ASN A 230 17.42 11.96 -14.93
CA ASN A 230 16.46 12.68 -15.78
C ASN A 230 15.14 11.92 -15.89
N PHE A 231 15.22 10.58 -15.98
CA PHE A 231 14.04 9.73 -16.00
C PHE A 231 13.28 9.79 -14.66
N PHE A 232 13.98 9.67 -13.52
CA PHE A 232 13.36 9.79 -12.21
C PHE A 232 12.81 11.19 -11.94
N ALA A 233 13.45 12.23 -12.47
CA ALA A 233 12.93 13.60 -12.38
C ALA A 233 11.54 13.72 -13.01
N TRP A 234 11.34 13.17 -14.19
CA TRP A 234 10.05 13.23 -14.88
C TRP A 234 9.02 12.24 -14.34
N SER A 235 9.42 11.00 -14.07
CA SER A 235 8.49 9.93 -13.69
C SER A 235 8.05 9.98 -12.24
N LEU A 236 8.91 10.44 -11.32
CA LEU A 236 8.63 10.45 -9.88
C LEU A 236 8.54 11.87 -9.29
N PHE A 237 9.52 12.73 -9.54
CA PHE A 237 9.56 14.04 -8.89
C PHE A 237 8.49 15.00 -9.40
N LEU A 238 8.24 15.07 -10.72
CA LEU A 238 7.23 15.97 -11.27
C LEU A 238 5.82 15.69 -10.74
N PRO A 239 5.32 14.43 -10.72
CA PRO A 239 4.05 14.10 -10.10
C PRO A 239 4.00 14.43 -8.60
N MET A 240 5.12 14.27 -7.87
CA MET A 240 5.19 14.63 -6.46
C MET A 240 5.11 16.15 -6.23
N VAL A 241 5.74 16.96 -7.08
CA VAL A 241 5.62 18.44 -7.05
C VAL A 241 4.17 18.85 -7.31
N ALA A 242 3.50 18.23 -8.30
CA ALA A 242 2.09 18.45 -8.56
C ALA A 242 1.21 18.10 -7.36
N LEU A 243 1.51 16.98 -6.67
CA LEU A 243 0.83 16.55 -5.45
C LEU A 243 0.98 17.61 -4.33
N VAL A 244 2.19 18.13 -4.12
CA VAL A 244 2.46 19.21 -3.15
C VAL A 244 1.64 20.45 -3.48
N GLY A 245 1.69 20.91 -4.73
CA GLY A 245 0.95 22.10 -5.17
C GLY A 245 -0.57 21.97 -4.98
N TRP A 246 -1.10 20.77 -5.21
CA TRP A 246 -2.53 20.50 -4.97
C TRP A 246 -2.84 20.42 -3.48
N LEU A 247 -2.01 19.75 -2.67
CA LEU A 247 -2.20 19.62 -1.22
C LEU A 247 -2.17 20.97 -0.49
N VAL A 248 -1.40 21.95 -1.00
CA VAL A 248 -1.40 23.34 -0.45
C VAL A 248 -2.81 23.94 -0.48
N ARG A 249 -3.54 23.72 -1.58
CA ARG A 249 -4.87 24.30 -1.83
C ARG A 249 -6.02 23.44 -1.30
N ALA A 250 -5.76 22.23 -0.90
CA ALA A 250 -6.78 21.27 -0.47
C ALA A 250 -7.23 21.56 0.96
N ASP A 251 -8.50 21.87 1.17
CA ASP A 251 -9.06 22.12 2.50
C ASP A 251 -10.37 21.36 2.76
N THR A 252 -11.00 20.82 1.70
CA THR A 252 -12.26 20.09 1.81
C THR A 252 -12.04 18.57 1.76
N ARG A 253 -13.00 17.82 2.32
CA ARG A 253 -13.02 16.35 2.21
C ARG A 253 -12.92 15.87 0.75
N LYS A 254 -13.59 16.59 -0.18
CA LYS A 254 -13.55 16.27 -1.61
C LYS A 254 -12.14 16.41 -2.18
N ASP A 255 -11.42 17.46 -1.77
CA ASP A 255 -10.04 17.68 -2.23
C ASP A 255 -9.13 16.54 -1.75
N PHE A 256 -9.23 16.17 -0.47
CA PHE A 256 -8.45 15.04 0.07
C PHE A 256 -8.80 13.71 -0.59
N TYR A 257 -10.07 13.45 -0.90
CA TYR A 257 -10.47 12.29 -1.68
C TYR A 257 -9.79 12.28 -3.06
N GLN A 258 -9.85 13.39 -3.80
CA GLN A 258 -9.23 13.52 -5.12
C GLN A 258 -7.71 13.34 -5.05
N LEU A 259 -7.05 13.93 -4.05
CA LEU A 259 -5.62 13.75 -3.79
C LEU A 259 -5.28 12.29 -3.49
N SER A 260 -6.08 11.59 -2.70
CA SER A 260 -5.87 10.17 -2.42
C SER A 260 -5.99 9.29 -3.69
N GLN A 261 -6.88 9.66 -4.64
CA GLN A 261 -6.93 9.01 -5.95
C GLN A 261 -5.72 9.38 -6.83
N PHE A 262 -5.29 10.65 -6.79
CA PHE A 262 -4.08 11.08 -7.52
C PHE A 262 -2.82 10.34 -7.06
N CYS A 263 -2.67 10.06 -5.75
CA CYS A 263 -1.60 9.20 -5.25
C CYS A 263 -1.62 7.80 -5.90
N LYS A 264 -2.80 7.22 -6.17
CA LYS A 264 -2.89 5.93 -6.89
C LYS A 264 -2.42 6.05 -8.33
N VAL A 265 -2.72 7.16 -9.00
CA VAL A 265 -2.23 7.43 -10.36
C VAL A 265 -0.70 7.52 -10.34
N ILE A 266 -0.12 8.21 -9.36
CA ILE A 266 1.34 8.29 -9.18
C ILE A 266 1.94 6.90 -8.93
N MET A 267 1.32 6.07 -8.09
CA MET A 267 1.76 4.69 -7.86
C MET A 267 1.78 3.88 -9.17
N LEU A 268 0.69 3.96 -9.95
CA LEU A 268 0.59 3.23 -11.21
C LEU A 268 1.62 3.75 -12.23
N ALA A 269 1.79 5.06 -12.34
CA ALA A 269 2.82 5.65 -13.18
C ALA A 269 4.23 5.20 -12.77
N GLY A 270 4.51 5.14 -11.45
CA GLY A 270 5.76 4.60 -10.93
C GLY A 270 5.97 3.13 -11.31
N ILE A 271 4.96 2.29 -11.23
CA ILE A 271 5.04 0.88 -11.65
C ILE A 271 5.33 0.79 -13.16
N LEU A 272 4.58 1.52 -13.99
CA LEU A 272 4.75 1.50 -15.44
C LEU A 272 6.10 2.10 -15.88
N SER A 273 6.67 3.00 -15.09
CA SER A 273 7.97 3.59 -15.38
C SER A 273 9.11 2.57 -15.37
N MET A 274 8.97 1.44 -14.67
CA MET A 274 9.97 0.35 -14.69
C MET A 274 10.23 -0.19 -16.11
N ALA A 275 9.24 -0.11 -17.00
CA ALA A 275 9.36 -0.58 -18.38
C ALA A 275 10.29 0.27 -19.26
N PHE A 276 10.74 1.42 -18.78
CA PHE A 276 11.62 2.35 -19.51
C PHE A 276 13.05 2.38 -18.95
N LEU A 277 13.37 1.48 -18.03
CA LEU A 277 14.71 1.29 -17.45
C LEU A 277 15.41 0.08 -18.05
#